data_f2397183b0e78d94bd5ea3a20718a7a4
#
_entry.id   f2397183b0e78d94bd5ea3a20718a7a4
#
_cell.length_a   1.000
_cell.length_b   1.000
_cell.length_c   1.000
_cell.angle_alpha   90.00
_cell.angle_beta   90.00
_cell.angle_gamma   90.00
#
_symmetry.space_group_name_H-M   'P 1'
#
loop_
_entity.id
_entity.type
_entity.pdbx_description
1 polymer ?
#
loop_
_entity_poly.entity_id
_entity_poly.type
_entity_poly.pdbx_seq_one_letter_code
_entity_poly.pdbx_strand_id
1 'polypeptide(L)'
;YIQNTDAFSGQGDIIGKFGLNVEDEIIFVVHKERFKEETKLVSPKEGDLIYLYMSKSLFQISFVEHEKPFYSMGKNQVFEITCEKFTYSNEKFLIPAAQMGSLFDGFEREYAIKTALTLADVEGNYTIGEVVSQTSLSTTVSGVVSSFDPLTHKIYLYNVVGGEFTTGENLIGANSATTKNVIAVNDQELSAKADSYDENITFETEGDNILDFSEIDPWAEGDL
;
A
#
# COMPACT_ATOMS: atom_id res chain seq x y z
N TYR A 1 5.87 -6.24 23.90
CA TYR A 1 5.80 -7.70 24.02
C TYR A 1 4.72 -8.23 23.08
N ILE A 2 5.07 -9.16 22.21
CA ILE A 2 4.14 -9.84 21.32
C ILE A 2 3.68 -11.10 22.06
N GLN A 3 2.40 -11.21 22.36
CA GLN A 3 1.87 -12.28 23.19
C GLN A 3 1.66 -13.58 22.42
N ASN A 4 1.45 -13.50 21.12
CA ASN A 4 1.17 -14.65 20.28
C ASN A 4 2.36 -14.89 19.35
N THR A 5 3.18 -15.89 19.66
CA THR A 5 4.31 -16.30 18.84
C THR A 5 3.92 -17.30 17.75
N ASP A 6 2.74 -17.88 17.85
CA ASP A 6 2.21 -18.83 16.85
C ASP A 6 1.38 -18.15 15.77
N ALA A 7 1.20 -16.85 15.87
CA ALA A 7 0.19 -16.17 15.12
C ALA A 7 0.71 -15.03 14.28
N PHE A 8 1.17 -15.36 13.16
CA PHE A 8 0.65 -14.80 11.94
C PHE A 8 -0.34 -15.81 11.34
N SER A 9 -1.21 -16.37 12.18
CA SER A 9 -2.33 -17.17 11.69
C SER A 9 -3.44 -16.19 11.37
N GLY A 10 -3.63 -15.90 10.10
CA GLY A 10 -4.84 -15.24 9.64
C GLY A 10 -6.05 -15.98 10.21
N GLN A 11 -6.78 -15.34 11.11
CA GLN A 11 -8.00 -15.89 11.72
C GLN A 11 -9.25 -15.47 10.94
N GLY A 12 -9.12 -15.12 9.68
CA GLY A 12 -10.23 -14.79 8.81
C GLY A 12 -10.66 -15.97 7.93
N ASP A 13 -11.86 -15.93 7.41
CA ASP A 13 -12.28 -16.77 6.30
C ASP A 13 -11.37 -16.45 5.10
N ILE A 14 -10.43 -17.32 4.82
CA ILE A 14 -9.46 -17.19 3.74
C ILE A 14 -10.18 -17.04 2.38
N ILE A 15 -11.36 -17.65 2.23
CA ILE A 15 -12.18 -17.56 1.03
C ILE A 15 -13.53 -16.94 1.38
N GLY A 16 -13.68 -15.66 1.08
CA GLY A 16 -14.94 -14.94 1.20
C GLY A 16 -15.81 -15.06 -0.07
N LYS A 17 -17.00 -14.46 -0.04
CA LYS A 17 -17.89 -14.36 -1.22
C LYS A 17 -17.30 -13.54 -2.37
N PHE A 18 -16.24 -12.78 -2.11
CA PHE A 18 -15.62 -11.84 -3.05
C PHE A 18 -14.18 -12.24 -3.41
N GLY A 19 -13.72 -13.43 -3.02
CA GLY A 19 -12.41 -13.95 -3.33
C GLY A 19 -11.57 -14.28 -2.09
N LEU A 20 -10.27 -14.50 -2.32
CA LEU A 20 -9.28 -14.77 -1.28
C LEU A 20 -8.95 -13.46 -0.55
N ASN A 21 -9.10 -13.45 0.77
CA ASN A 21 -8.67 -12.36 1.63
C ASN A 21 -7.79 -12.91 2.74
N VAL A 22 -6.55 -12.46 2.79
CA VAL A 22 -5.59 -12.83 3.84
C VAL A 22 -5.50 -11.67 4.82
N GLU A 23 -6.15 -11.83 5.98
CA GLU A 23 -6.09 -10.86 7.06
C GLU A 23 -5.05 -11.30 8.10
N ASP A 24 -3.99 -10.50 8.22
CA ASP A 24 -2.97 -10.69 9.26
C ASP A 24 -3.38 -9.90 10.50
N GLU A 25 -3.75 -10.61 11.56
CA GLU A 25 -4.05 -10.03 12.87
C GLU A 25 -2.89 -10.27 13.83
N ILE A 26 -2.51 -9.25 14.58
CA ILE A 26 -1.46 -9.34 15.59
C ILE A 26 -1.90 -8.70 16.90
N ILE A 27 -1.59 -9.36 18.02
CA ILE A 27 -1.90 -8.84 19.34
C ILE A 27 -0.63 -8.35 20.04
N PHE A 28 -0.62 -7.06 20.38
CA PHE A 28 0.46 -6.46 21.16
C PHE A 28 0.03 -6.25 22.60
N VAL A 29 0.92 -6.57 23.54
CA VAL A 29 0.75 -6.25 24.94
C VAL A 29 1.76 -5.18 25.34
N VAL A 30 1.26 -4.01 25.73
CA VAL A 30 2.06 -2.84 26.04
C VAL A 30 1.82 -2.37 27.49
N HIS A 31 2.89 -2.11 28.25
CA HIS A 31 2.78 -1.61 29.60
C HIS A 31 2.30 -0.15 29.61
N LYS A 32 1.27 0.16 30.42
CA LYS A 32 0.61 1.48 30.44
C LYS A 32 1.55 2.65 30.77
N GLU A 33 2.39 2.49 31.81
CA GLU A 33 3.32 3.55 32.21
C GLU A 33 4.39 3.77 31.13
N ARG A 34 4.96 2.68 30.58
CA ARG A 34 5.95 2.76 29.50
C ARG A 34 5.39 3.42 28.24
N PHE A 35 4.18 3.08 27.87
CA PHE A 35 3.50 3.71 26.75
C PHE A 35 3.37 5.23 26.94
N LYS A 36 2.91 5.65 28.14
CA LYS A 36 2.77 7.07 28.48
C LYS A 36 4.10 7.82 28.50
N GLU A 37 5.16 7.19 29.00
CA GLU A 37 6.50 7.79 29.04
C GLU A 37 7.08 8.02 27.64
N GLU A 38 6.95 7.05 26.75
CA GLU A 38 7.55 7.09 25.41
C GLU A 38 6.71 7.95 24.44
N THR A 39 5.39 7.75 24.42
CA THR A 39 4.50 8.42 23.45
C THR A 39 3.97 9.77 23.93
N LYS A 40 4.01 10.05 25.24
CA LYS A 40 3.33 11.18 25.90
C LYS A 40 1.80 11.13 25.75
N LEU A 41 1.24 10.04 25.27
CA LEU A 41 -0.21 9.82 25.15
C LEU A 41 -0.72 9.06 26.37
N VAL A 42 -2.01 9.20 26.67
CA VAL A 42 -2.64 8.53 27.81
C VAL A 42 -2.92 7.07 27.50
N SER A 43 -3.39 6.79 26.30
CA SER A 43 -3.73 5.45 25.81
C SER A 43 -3.60 5.37 24.29
N PRO A 44 -3.35 4.18 23.73
CA PRO A 44 -3.49 3.95 22.29
C PRO A 44 -4.96 4.09 21.91
N LYS A 45 -5.21 4.48 20.67
CA LYS A 45 -6.57 4.65 20.13
C LYS A 45 -6.79 3.71 18.96
N GLU A 46 -8.01 3.26 18.82
CA GLU A 46 -8.46 2.55 17.63
C GLU A 46 -8.30 3.46 16.40
N GLY A 47 -7.78 2.91 15.32
CA GLY A 47 -7.42 3.66 14.12
C GLY A 47 -5.99 4.19 14.09
N ASP A 48 -5.25 4.19 15.21
CA ASP A 48 -3.82 4.54 15.21
C ASP A 48 -3.00 3.49 14.45
N LEU A 49 -1.90 3.92 13.84
CA LEU A 49 -1.00 3.06 13.08
C LEU A 49 0.23 2.66 13.91
N ILE A 50 0.60 1.41 13.83
CA ILE A 50 1.81 0.85 14.44
C ILE A 50 2.73 0.35 13.34
N TYR A 51 3.94 0.90 13.27
CA TYR A 51 4.97 0.39 12.36
C TYR A 51 5.81 -0.69 13.04
N LEU A 52 5.75 -1.90 12.51
CA LEU A 52 6.58 -3.01 12.98
C LEU A 52 7.88 -3.04 12.18
N TYR A 53 8.96 -2.56 12.79
CA TYR A 53 10.26 -2.41 12.13
C TYR A 53 10.84 -3.74 11.64
N MET A 54 10.56 -4.85 12.31
CA MET A 54 11.09 -6.18 11.95
C MET A 54 10.55 -6.68 10.62
N SER A 55 9.24 -6.52 10.38
CA SER A 55 8.58 -6.92 9.14
C SER A 55 8.44 -5.79 8.13
N LYS A 56 8.83 -4.55 8.53
CA LYS A 56 8.62 -3.33 7.74
C LYS A 56 7.16 -3.14 7.30
N SER A 57 6.23 -3.57 8.15
CA SER A 57 4.80 -3.54 7.86
C SER A 57 4.09 -2.57 8.78
N LEU A 58 3.03 -1.95 8.28
CA LEU A 58 2.11 -1.14 9.07
C LEU A 58 0.92 -1.97 9.50
N PHE A 59 0.50 -1.75 10.74
CA PHE A 59 -0.70 -2.33 11.32
C PHE A 59 -1.59 -1.22 11.86
N GLN A 60 -2.88 -1.35 11.66
CA GLN A 60 -3.87 -0.45 12.22
C GLN A 60 -4.47 -1.08 13.47
N ILE A 61 -4.63 -0.29 14.52
CA ILE A 61 -5.28 -0.74 15.75
C ILE A 61 -6.78 -0.89 15.47
N SER A 62 -7.26 -2.12 15.53
CA SER A 62 -8.70 -2.43 15.39
C SER A 62 -9.41 -2.40 16.75
N PHE A 63 -8.75 -2.84 17.81
CA PHE A 63 -9.33 -2.87 19.15
C PHE A 63 -8.31 -2.68 20.24
N VAL A 64 -8.69 -1.96 21.32
CA VAL A 64 -7.88 -1.76 22.52
C VAL A 64 -8.61 -2.28 23.75
N GLU A 65 -8.12 -3.37 24.32
CA GLU A 65 -8.68 -3.92 25.56
C GLU A 65 -8.20 -3.11 26.77
N HIS A 66 -9.12 -2.43 27.40
CA HIS A 66 -8.84 -1.58 28.58
C HIS A 66 -9.02 -2.32 29.90
N GLU A 67 -9.87 -3.36 29.94
CA GLU A 67 -10.29 -4.05 31.16
C GLU A 67 -10.28 -5.57 30.95
N LYS A 68 -9.28 -6.24 31.53
CA LYS A 68 -9.33 -7.70 31.67
C LYS A 68 -9.94 -8.07 33.04
N PRO A 69 -10.91 -9.00 33.08
CA PRO A 69 -11.61 -9.33 34.33
C PRO A 69 -10.73 -9.99 35.39
N PHE A 70 -9.56 -10.53 35.03
CA PHE A 70 -8.65 -11.21 35.95
C PHE A 70 -7.23 -10.69 35.81
N TYR A 71 -6.73 -9.98 36.85
CA TYR A 71 -5.37 -9.48 36.90
C TYR A 71 -4.59 -10.19 38.02
N SER A 72 -3.42 -10.71 37.67
CA SER A 72 -2.55 -11.42 38.60
C SER A 72 -2.03 -10.56 39.75
N MET A 73 -2.07 -9.21 39.66
CA MET A 73 -1.57 -8.26 40.64
C MET A 73 -2.62 -7.23 41.11
N GLY A 74 -3.90 -7.50 40.88
CA GLY A 74 -5.00 -6.63 41.32
C GLY A 74 -5.15 -5.30 40.57
N LYS A 75 -4.31 -5.01 39.60
CA LYS A 75 -4.39 -3.83 38.71
C LYS A 75 -4.06 -4.19 37.28
N ASN A 76 -4.84 -3.66 36.33
CA ASN A 76 -4.49 -3.75 34.93
C ASN A 76 -3.36 -2.78 34.59
N GLN A 77 -2.16 -3.33 34.39
CA GLN A 77 -0.95 -2.56 34.06
C GLN A 77 -0.63 -2.56 32.59
N VAL A 78 -1.41 -3.25 31.77
CA VAL A 78 -1.13 -3.40 30.34
C VAL A 78 -2.34 -3.01 29.49
N PHE A 79 -2.07 -2.54 28.29
CA PHE A 79 -3.02 -2.50 27.19
C PHE A 79 -2.79 -3.75 26.34
N GLU A 80 -3.84 -4.44 25.98
CA GLU A 80 -3.81 -5.45 24.92
C GLU A 80 -4.41 -4.82 23.67
N ILE A 81 -3.64 -4.79 22.61
CA ILE A 81 -3.95 -4.05 21.40
C ILE A 81 -4.04 -5.06 20.26
N THR A 82 -5.23 -5.21 19.70
CA THR A 82 -5.45 -6.02 18.51
C THR A 82 -5.26 -5.15 17.29
N CYS A 83 -4.42 -5.59 16.37
CA CYS A 83 -4.08 -4.85 15.17
C CYS A 83 -4.24 -5.71 13.94
N GLU A 84 -4.76 -5.12 12.89
CA GLU A 84 -4.88 -5.71 11.56
C GLU A 84 -3.82 -5.10 10.64
N LYS A 85 -3.38 -5.85 9.63
CA LYS A 85 -2.45 -5.34 8.63
C LYS A 85 -3.08 -4.16 7.90
N PHE A 86 -2.38 -3.03 7.91
CA PHE A 86 -2.87 -1.83 7.25
C PHE A 86 -2.81 -1.98 5.73
N THR A 87 -3.96 -1.83 5.08
CA THR A 87 -4.06 -1.78 3.62
C THR A 87 -3.96 -0.32 3.18
N TYR A 88 -2.94 -0.01 2.40
CA TYR A 88 -2.70 1.34 1.92
C TYR A 88 -3.70 1.69 0.81
N SER A 89 -4.50 2.73 1.03
CA SER A 89 -5.55 3.20 0.12
C SER A 89 -5.16 4.45 -0.66
N ASN A 90 -3.87 4.63 -0.95
CA ASN A 90 -3.32 5.77 -1.69
C ASN A 90 -3.50 7.14 -0.98
N GLU A 91 -3.59 7.13 0.33
CA GLU A 91 -3.63 8.34 1.15
C GLU A 91 -2.23 8.88 1.42
N LYS A 92 -2.09 10.20 1.44
CA LYS A 92 -0.84 10.84 1.80
C LYS A 92 -0.71 10.95 3.32
N PHE A 93 0.36 10.38 3.88
CA PHE A 93 0.68 10.54 5.29
C PHE A 93 1.20 11.96 5.57
N LEU A 94 0.44 12.75 6.32
CA LEU A 94 0.83 14.10 6.75
C LEU A 94 1.70 14.02 8.02
N ILE A 95 2.89 13.48 7.91
CA ILE A 95 3.82 13.36 9.02
C ILE A 95 4.92 14.42 8.88
N PRO A 96 5.20 15.22 9.93
CA PRO A 96 6.29 16.17 9.87
C PRO A 96 7.62 15.47 9.56
N ALA A 97 8.33 15.92 8.54
CA ALA A 97 9.58 15.35 8.06
C ALA A 97 10.65 15.15 9.15
N ALA A 98 10.58 15.93 10.22
CA ALA A 98 11.51 15.85 11.35
C ALA A 98 11.29 14.61 12.25
N GLN A 99 10.16 13.93 12.15
CA GLN A 99 9.81 12.85 13.08
C GLN A 99 9.89 11.44 12.50
N MET A 100 9.66 11.21 11.24
CA MET A 100 9.76 9.88 10.58
C MET A 100 9.47 9.98 9.08
N GLY A 101 9.49 11.20 8.49
CA GLY A 101 9.07 11.45 7.11
C GLY A 101 9.74 10.54 6.09
N SER A 102 11.05 10.32 6.22
CA SER A 102 11.78 9.47 5.26
C SER A 102 11.37 7.98 5.30
N LEU A 103 10.89 7.49 6.43
CA LEU A 103 10.43 6.11 6.58
C LEU A 103 9.07 5.94 5.90
N PHE A 104 8.18 6.91 6.09
CA PHE A 104 6.86 6.91 5.47
C PHE A 104 6.91 7.23 3.98
N ASP A 105 7.81 8.10 3.53
CA ASP A 105 8.05 8.31 2.09
C ASP A 105 8.50 7.00 1.41
N GLY A 106 9.34 6.22 2.09
CA GLY A 106 9.75 4.90 1.64
C GLY A 106 8.57 3.91 1.57
N PHE A 107 7.70 3.96 2.58
CA PHE A 107 6.49 3.14 2.64
C PHE A 107 5.49 3.54 1.55
N GLU A 108 5.14 4.82 1.42
CA GLU A 108 4.26 5.31 0.35
C GLU A 108 4.79 4.89 -1.02
N ARG A 109 6.09 5.06 -1.26
CA ARG A 109 6.72 4.66 -2.52
C ARG A 109 6.60 3.17 -2.82
N GLU A 110 6.64 2.32 -1.79
CA GLU A 110 6.57 0.86 -1.94
C GLU A 110 5.14 0.38 -2.15
N TYR A 111 4.18 0.93 -1.42
CA TYR A 111 2.81 0.42 -1.34
C TYR A 111 1.77 1.21 -2.15
N ALA A 112 2.07 2.44 -2.56
CA ALA A 112 1.14 3.26 -3.34
C ALA A 112 0.85 2.64 -4.71
N ILE A 113 -0.36 2.86 -5.18
CA ILE A 113 -0.75 2.60 -6.57
C ILE A 113 0.14 3.44 -7.50
N LYS A 114 0.71 2.82 -8.52
CA LYS A 114 1.64 3.45 -9.43
C LYS A 114 1.05 3.59 -10.82
N THR A 115 1.28 4.75 -11.41
CA THR A 115 1.05 4.98 -12.83
C THR A 115 2.36 4.79 -13.57
N ALA A 116 2.39 3.90 -14.54
CA ALA A 116 3.56 3.66 -15.37
C ALA A 116 3.49 4.48 -16.65
N LEU A 117 4.55 5.21 -16.96
CA LEU A 117 4.69 5.94 -18.19
C LEU A 117 5.89 5.41 -18.97
N THR A 118 5.74 5.28 -20.29
CA THR A 118 6.86 5.01 -21.21
C THR A 118 7.31 6.34 -21.79
N LEU A 119 8.61 6.64 -21.68
CA LEU A 119 9.18 7.90 -22.09
C LEU A 119 10.03 7.74 -23.36
N ALA A 120 10.24 8.84 -24.06
CA ALA A 120 11.15 8.89 -25.19
C ALA A 120 12.60 8.64 -24.76
N ASP A 121 13.35 7.98 -25.65
CA ASP A 121 14.79 7.75 -25.48
C ASP A 121 15.57 9.06 -25.72
N VAL A 122 15.67 9.86 -24.67
CA VAL A 122 16.43 11.10 -24.61
C VAL A 122 17.35 11.04 -23.41
N GLU A 123 18.49 11.69 -23.49
CA GLU A 123 19.43 11.76 -22.36
C GLU A 123 18.79 12.35 -21.09
N GLY A 124 19.26 11.90 -19.94
CA GLY A 124 18.82 12.34 -18.62
C GLY A 124 18.11 11.24 -17.85
N ASN A 125 18.26 11.29 -16.53
CA ASN A 125 17.65 10.36 -15.60
C ASN A 125 16.85 11.13 -14.55
N TYR A 126 15.72 10.56 -14.16
CA TYR A 126 14.94 11.09 -13.05
C TYR A 126 15.47 10.57 -11.72
N THR A 127 15.34 11.42 -10.69
CA THR A 127 15.76 11.07 -9.32
C THR A 127 14.58 10.46 -8.56
N ILE A 128 14.81 9.35 -7.86
CA ILE A 128 13.79 8.72 -7.03
C ILE A 128 13.32 9.69 -5.93
N GLY A 129 12.01 9.84 -5.76
CA GLY A 129 11.40 10.75 -4.81
C GLY A 129 11.24 12.19 -5.30
N GLU A 130 11.70 12.53 -6.52
CA GLU A 130 11.43 13.85 -7.07
C GLU A 130 10.01 13.99 -7.60
N VAL A 131 9.52 15.22 -7.58
CA VAL A 131 8.24 15.56 -8.20
C VAL A 131 8.47 15.77 -9.69
N VAL A 132 7.67 15.11 -10.50
CA VAL A 132 7.60 15.33 -11.95
C VAL A 132 6.27 15.98 -12.29
N SER A 133 6.28 16.82 -13.31
CA SER A 133 5.07 17.52 -13.76
C SER A 133 4.94 17.48 -15.27
N GLN A 134 3.72 17.44 -15.72
CA GLN A 134 3.31 17.56 -17.11
C GLN A 134 2.24 18.64 -17.21
N THR A 135 2.40 19.58 -18.15
CA THR A 135 1.40 20.62 -18.37
C THR A 135 0.82 20.45 -19.76
N SER A 136 -0.49 20.24 -19.83
CA SER A 136 -1.25 20.14 -21.05
C SER A 136 -2.42 21.16 -21.01
N LEU A 137 -2.52 22.01 -22.01
CA LEU A 137 -3.59 22.99 -22.27
C LEU A 137 -3.93 23.98 -21.14
N SER A 138 -3.57 23.87 -19.95
CA SER A 138 -3.81 24.69 -18.75
C SER A 138 -3.93 23.84 -17.49
N THR A 139 -3.87 22.52 -17.61
CA THR A 139 -3.90 21.62 -16.48
C THR A 139 -2.48 21.10 -16.25
N THR A 140 -2.02 21.20 -15.00
CA THR A 140 -0.75 20.62 -14.60
C THR A 140 -1.03 19.36 -13.77
N VAL A 141 -0.54 18.25 -14.27
CA VAL A 141 -0.55 16.96 -13.57
C VAL A 141 0.83 16.76 -12.97
N SER A 142 0.90 16.32 -11.73
CA SER A 142 2.15 16.03 -11.06
C SER A 142 2.10 14.69 -10.35
N GLY A 143 3.27 14.08 -10.18
CA GLY A 143 3.42 12.83 -9.45
C GLY A 143 4.82 12.74 -8.86
N VAL A 144 5.05 11.79 -7.99
CA VAL A 144 6.35 11.54 -7.35
C VAL A 144 6.98 10.29 -7.96
N VAL A 145 8.27 10.36 -8.27
CA VAL A 145 8.99 9.25 -8.89
C VAL A 145 9.22 8.14 -7.87
N SER A 146 8.60 6.98 -8.13
CA SER A 146 8.87 5.75 -7.37
C SER A 146 10.15 5.06 -7.87
N SER A 147 10.24 4.88 -9.18
CA SER A 147 11.41 4.31 -9.84
C SER A 147 11.48 4.75 -11.30
N PHE A 148 12.66 4.74 -11.85
CA PHE A 148 12.91 5.00 -13.27
C PHE A 148 13.89 3.94 -13.79
N ASP A 149 13.53 3.28 -14.87
CA ASP A 149 14.39 2.32 -15.56
C ASP A 149 14.91 2.94 -16.87
N PRO A 150 16.20 3.27 -16.96
CA PRO A 150 16.76 3.89 -18.14
C PRO A 150 16.87 2.92 -19.34
N LEU A 151 16.80 1.61 -19.13
CA LEU A 151 16.89 0.62 -20.22
C LEU A 151 15.56 0.43 -20.93
N THR A 152 14.46 0.42 -20.19
CA THR A 152 13.10 0.28 -20.75
C THR A 152 12.41 1.62 -20.94
N HIS A 153 13.05 2.72 -20.51
CA HIS A 153 12.49 4.08 -20.51
C HIS A 153 11.16 4.20 -19.79
N LYS A 154 10.91 3.30 -18.81
CA LYS A 154 9.72 3.31 -17.97
C LYS A 154 9.95 4.07 -16.68
N ILE A 155 9.00 4.93 -16.34
CA ILE A 155 8.95 5.62 -15.05
C ILE A 155 7.67 5.22 -14.33
N TYR A 156 7.79 4.97 -13.03
CA TYR A 156 6.67 4.65 -12.16
C TYR A 156 6.45 5.81 -11.20
N LEU A 157 5.22 6.33 -11.21
CA LEU A 157 4.82 7.51 -10.43
C LEU A 157 3.75 7.12 -9.42
N TYR A 158 3.80 7.75 -8.25
CA TYR A 158 2.77 7.63 -7.23
C TYR A 158 2.33 9.02 -6.76
N ASN A 159 1.28 9.11 -5.95
CA ASN A 159 0.69 10.38 -5.51
C ASN A 159 0.38 11.33 -6.68
N VAL A 160 -0.27 10.82 -7.72
CA VAL A 160 -0.64 11.60 -8.89
C VAL A 160 -1.76 12.58 -8.52
N VAL A 161 -1.54 13.86 -8.84
CA VAL A 161 -2.46 14.96 -8.53
C VAL A 161 -2.64 15.84 -9.77
N GLY A 162 -3.85 16.32 -9.97
CA GLY A 162 -4.16 17.26 -11.06
C GLY A 162 -4.79 16.62 -12.30
N GLY A 163 -5.00 15.31 -12.30
CA GLY A 163 -5.63 14.58 -13.39
C GLY A 163 -4.75 13.42 -13.89
N GLU A 164 -4.94 13.03 -15.13
CA GLU A 164 -4.20 11.92 -15.77
C GLU A 164 -3.09 12.47 -16.67
N PHE A 165 -1.99 11.72 -16.76
CA PHE A 165 -0.93 12.02 -17.71
C PHE A 165 -1.40 11.72 -19.14
N THR A 166 -0.92 12.53 -20.09
CA THR A 166 -1.28 12.42 -21.50
C THR A 166 -0.05 12.13 -22.37
N THR A 167 -0.27 11.38 -23.44
CA THR A 167 0.78 11.10 -24.43
C THR A 167 1.09 12.33 -25.29
N GLY A 168 2.33 12.44 -25.75
CA GLY A 168 2.77 13.54 -26.62
C GLY A 168 3.26 14.79 -25.89
N GLU A 169 3.03 14.89 -24.60
CA GLU A 169 3.47 16.01 -23.76
C GLU A 169 4.75 15.70 -23.00
N ASN A 170 5.46 16.73 -22.56
CA ASN A 170 6.72 16.58 -21.85
C ASN A 170 6.53 16.40 -20.36
N LEU A 171 7.22 15.43 -19.78
CA LEU A 171 7.35 15.22 -18.36
C LEU A 171 8.64 15.90 -17.88
N ILE A 172 8.54 16.79 -16.90
CA ILE A 172 9.64 17.60 -16.38
C ILE A 172 9.93 17.24 -14.94
N GLY A 173 11.16 16.86 -14.64
CA GLY A 173 11.63 16.61 -13.28
C GLY A 173 12.01 17.90 -12.55
N ALA A 174 11.53 18.06 -11.32
CA ALA A 174 11.79 19.28 -10.54
C ALA A 174 13.24 19.40 -10.06
N ASN A 175 13.88 18.29 -9.73
CA ASN A 175 15.26 18.27 -9.21
C ASN A 175 16.27 17.94 -10.30
N SER A 176 15.97 16.95 -11.12
CA SER A 176 16.85 16.50 -12.21
C SER A 176 16.87 17.47 -13.40
N ALA A 177 15.87 18.35 -13.52
CA ALA A 177 15.59 19.17 -14.69
C ALA A 177 15.51 18.36 -16.01
N THR A 178 15.36 17.04 -15.90
CA THR A 178 15.20 16.13 -17.03
C THR A 178 13.84 16.35 -17.67
N THR A 179 13.83 16.44 -18.99
CA THR A 179 12.61 16.60 -19.77
C THR A 179 12.52 15.49 -20.81
N LYS A 180 11.49 14.65 -20.74
CA LYS A 180 11.27 13.59 -21.70
C LYS A 180 9.79 13.57 -22.13
N ASN A 181 9.56 13.28 -23.41
CA ASN A 181 8.21 13.17 -23.95
C ASN A 181 7.56 11.84 -23.52
N VAL A 182 6.28 11.88 -23.13
CA VAL A 182 5.49 10.70 -22.77
C VAL A 182 4.98 10.02 -24.05
N ILE A 183 5.45 8.81 -24.31
CA ILE A 183 5.05 8.01 -25.48
C ILE A 183 3.80 7.20 -25.20
N ALA A 184 3.71 6.59 -24.01
CA ALA A 184 2.58 5.79 -23.60
C ALA A 184 2.29 6.00 -22.12
N VAL A 185 1.01 5.98 -21.78
CA VAL A 185 0.50 5.95 -20.41
C VAL A 185 -0.08 4.55 -20.22
N ASN A 186 0.50 3.81 -19.30
CA ASN A 186 -0.05 2.54 -18.88
C ASN A 186 -0.89 2.82 -17.63
N ASP A 187 -2.13 2.38 -17.67
CA ASP A 187 -3.02 2.51 -16.53
C ASP A 187 -2.43 1.80 -15.30
N GLN A 188 -2.87 2.23 -14.16
CA GLN A 188 -2.42 1.91 -12.82
C GLN A 188 -1.82 0.51 -12.70
N GLU A 189 -0.49 0.42 -12.65
CA GLU A 189 0.14 -0.80 -12.19
C GLU A 189 0.10 -0.79 -10.65
N LEU A 190 -0.71 -1.69 -10.10
CA LEU A 190 -0.75 -1.93 -8.67
C LEU A 190 0.60 -2.51 -8.23
N SER A 191 1.14 -2.01 -7.14
CA SER A 191 2.21 -2.73 -6.45
C SER A 191 1.60 -3.98 -5.84
N ALA A 192 2.24 -5.13 -5.99
CA ALA A 192 1.82 -6.37 -5.35
C ALA A 192 1.60 -6.24 -3.83
N LYS A 193 2.29 -5.28 -3.20
CA LYS A 193 2.11 -4.98 -1.78
C LYS A 193 0.97 -4.01 -1.47
N ALA A 194 0.52 -3.24 -2.44
CA ALA A 194 -0.62 -2.32 -2.28
C ALA A 194 -1.95 -3.03 -2.49
N ASP A 195 -1.95 -4.11 -3.27
CA ASP A 195 -3.14 -4.89 -3.54
C ASP A 195 -3.31 -6.01 -2.51
N SER A 196 -4.28 -5.87 -1.61
CA SER A 196 -4.60 -6.90 -0.62
C SER A 196 -5.27 -8.13 -1.24
N TYR A 197 -5.65 -8.05 -2.50
CA TYR A 197 -6.30 -9.12 -3.25
C TYR A 197 -5.43 -9.66 -4.39
N ASP A 198 -4.14 -9.36 -4.37
CA ASP A 198 -3.20 -9.80 -5.41
C ASP A 198 -3.18 -11.33 -5.58
N GLU A 199 -3.37 -12.07 -4.48
CA GLU A 199 -3.49 -13.52 -4.51
C GLU A 199 -4.72 -14.02 -5.29
N ASN A 200 -5.76 -13.19 -5.45
CA ASN A 200 -6.93 -13.55 -6.27
C ASN A 200 -6.58 -13.70 -7.74
N ILE A 201 -5.63 -12.92 -8.25
CA ILE A 201 -5.17 -13.02 -9.65
C ILE A 201 -4.56 -14.40 -9.91
N THR A 202 -3.77 -14.89 -8.96
CA THR A 202 -3.18 -16.24 -9.05
C THR A 202 -4.27 -17.31 -9.02
N PHE A 203 -5.25 -17.16 -8.12
CA PHE A 203 -6.38 -18.08 -8.00
C PHE A 203 -7.27 -18.08 -9.26
N GLU A 204 -7.53 -16.91 -9.83
CA GLU A 204 -8.28 -16.74 -11.09
C GLU A 204 -7.52 -17.41 -12.25
N THR A 205 -6.22 -17.13 -12.39
CA THR A 205 -5.39 -17.71 -13.46
C THR A 205 -5.31 -19.23 -13.36
N GLU A 206 -5.16 -19.78 -12.17
CA GLU A 206 -5.15 -21.24 -11.96
C GLU A 206 -6.55 -21.84 -12.15
N GLY A 207 -7.60 -21.10 -11.79
CA GLY A 207 -8.99 -21.48 -12.00
C GLY A 207 -9.32 -21.59 -13.50
N ASP A 208 -8.89 -20.63 -14.30
CA ASP A 208 -9.07 -20.61 -15.75
C ASP A 208 -8.32 -21.76 -16.44
N ASN A 209 -7.16 -22.16 -15.90
CA ASN A 209 -6.44 -23.31 -16.40
C ASN A 209 -7.15 -24.66 -16.12
N ILE A 210 -8.00 -24.72 -15.11
CA ILE A 210 -8.72 -25.92 -14.70
C ILE A 210 -10.10 -26.00 -15.36
N LEU A 211 -10.78 -24.86 -15.47
CA LEU A 211 -12.17 -24.73 -15.96
C LEU A 211 -12.25 -23.59 -16.97
N ASP A 212 -11.90 -23.87 -18.20
CA ASP A 212 -12.14 -22.93 -19.30
C ASP A 212 -13.62 -22.99 -19.71
N PHE A 213 -14.38 -22.00 -19.30
CA PHE A 213 -15.77 -21.81 -19.72
C PHE A 213 -15.91 -20.93 -20.99
N SER A 214 -14.80 -20.52 -21.58
CA SER A 214 -14.82 -19.61 -22.71
C SER A 214 -15.31 -20.25 -24.01
N GLU A 215 -15.17 -21.58 -24.14
CA GLU A 215 -15.47 -22.27 -25.40
C GLU A 215 -16.81 -23.01 -25.41
N ILE A 216 -17.41 -23.30 -24.28
CA ILE A 216 -18.70 -24.03 -24.21
C ILE A 216 -19.56 -23.40 -23.13
N ASP A 217 -20.58 -22.67 -23.54
CA ASP A 217 -21.69 -22.37 -22.65
C ASP A 217 -22.43 -23.69 -22.36
N PRO A 218 -22.29 -24.28 -21.14
CA PRO A 218 -22.96 -25.53 -20.81
C PRO A 218 -24.49 -25.40 -20.75
N TRP A 219 -24.99 -24.17 -20.84
CA TRP A 219 -26.40 -23.82 -20.85
C TRP A 219 -26.89 -23.26 -22.18
N ALA A 220 -26.03 -23.18 -23.18
CA ALA A 220 -26.47 -22.89 -24.53
C ALA A 220 -27.39 -24.05 -24.97
N GLU A 221 -28.68 -23.79 -24.97
CA GLU A 221 -29.63 -24.69 -25.65
C GLU A 221 -29.21 -24.76 -27.10
N GLY A 222 -28.62 -25.90 -27.49
CA GLY A 222 -28.17 -26.13 -28.86
C GLY A 222 -29.33 -25.91 -29.80
N ASP A 223 -29.09 -25.11 -30.83
CA ASP A 223 -29.95 -25.06 -32.00
C ASP A 223 -30.13 -26.49 -32.53
N LEU A 224 -31.34 -27.01 -32.38
CA LEU A 224 -31.82 -28.21 -33.00
C LEU A 224 -32.33 -27.91 -34.40
#